data_9a5cdc0fbff7200f9bd04cf407f2af37
#
_entry.id   9a5cdc0fbff7200f9bd04cf407f2af37
#
_cell.length_a   1.000
_cell.length_b   1.000
_cell.length_c   1.000
_cell.angle_alpha   90.00
_cell.angle_beta   90.00
_cell.angle_gamma   90.00
#
_symmetry.space_group_name_H-M   'P 1'
#
loop_
_entity.id
_entity.type
_entity.pdbx_description
1 polymer ?
#
loop_
_entity_poly.entity_id
_entity_poly.type
_entity_poly.pdbx_seq_one_letter_code
_entity_poly.pdbx_strand_id
1 'polypeptide(L)'
;MDSLTVIIPTFNRSAVLKTALEGYLAQSATKAIHELIVVDDGSTDETESTVREISQRSPFPIRYLRQSNSGPAAARNFGIREARTEVILFTDSDIVPDEGLVGQHLEWHDKYPDPDVAVLGHVTWASQPAPTGFMRWYGENELFAYRQIRHEQRLDFRRFYSCNLSLKTNFLRVHGQFDESFRTAAYEDVELGYRLGNAGLRLLYNSKAIGYHHQFVLFEDACRKNRENSAASQTFAQKEAGRYYLDLQRQGKSRVGHRFAKWVAIGAATMLAPTRRFLDSEVRFPSLLYDLLYWQCKRTRPGLG
;
A
#
# COMPACT_ATOMS: atom_id res chain seq x y z
N MET A 1 -5.91 -6.14 23.77
CA MET A 1 -7.12 -6.02 22.91
C MET A 1 -7.44 -7.37 22.32
N ASP A 2 -8.72 -7.78 22.41
CA ASP A 2 -9.01 -9.20 22.15
C ASP A 2 -9.18 -9.54 20.66
N SER A 3 -9.52 -8.56 19.81
CA SER A 3 -9.77 -8.83 18.40
C SER A 3 -9.76 -7.58 17.51
N LEU A 4 -9.62 -7.80 16.18
CA LEU A 4 -9.67 -6.77 15.16
C LEU A 4 -10.58 -7.17 13.99
N THR A 5 -10.99 -6.17 13.19
CA THR A 5 -11.64 -6.37 11.89
C THR A 5 -10.59 -6.17 10.78
N VAL A 6 -10.45 -7.15 9.88
CA VAL A 6 -9.64 -7.01 8.66
C VAL A 6 -10.51 -6.44 7.55
N ILE A 7 -10.04 -5.43 6.82
CA ILE A 7 -10.73 -4.83 5.67
C ILE A 7 -9.89 -4.99 4.42
N ILE A 8 -10.46 -5.67 3.40
CA ILE A 8 -9.82 -5.94 2.11
C ILE A 8 -10.68 -5.35 0.99
N PRO A 9 -10.29 -4.22 0.38
CA PRO A 9 -10.89 -3.77 -0.87
C PRO A 9 -10.42 -4.66 -2.03
N THR A 10 -11.33 -4.97 -2.97
CA THR A 10 -10.99 -5.78 -4.15
C THR A 10 -11.76 -5.32 -5.38
N PHE A 11 -11.17 -5.51 -6.56
CA PHE A 11 -11.83 -5.30 -7.85
C PHE A 11 -11.16 -6.15 -8.93
N ASN A 12 -11.90 -7.14 -9.48
CA ASN A 12 -11.43 -8.05 -10.55
C ASN A 12 -10.09 -8.73 -10.24
N ARG A 13 -9.98 -9.35 -9.05
CA ARG A 13 -8.74 -9.99 -8.55
C ARG A 13 -8.99 -11.31 -7.83
N SER A 14 -9.99 -12.10 -8.27
CA SER A 14 -10.42 -13.32 -7.57
C SER A 14 -9.29 -14.28 -7.22
N ALA A 15 -8.36 -14.56 -8.16
CA ALA A 15 -7.29 -15.52 -7.96
C ALA A 15 -6.30 -15.11 -6.86
N VAL A 16 -5.83 -13.86 -6.87
CA VAL A 16 -4.87 -13.38 -5.85
C VAL A 16 -5.56 -13.13 -4.51
N LEU A 17 -6.81 -12.67 -4.52
CA LEU A 17 -7.65 -12.56 -3.31
C LEU A 17 -7.81 -13.92 -2.63
N LYS A 18 -8.03 -15.01 -3.39
CA LYS A 18 -8.09 -16.37 -2.83
C LYS A 18 -6.86 -16.68 -2.00
N THR A 19 -5.66 -16.42 -2.55
CA THR A 19 -4.39 -16.65 -1.86
C THR A 19 -4.26 -15.79 -0.59
N ALA A 20 -4.67 -14.52 -0.65
CA ALA A 20 -4.65 -13.65 0.53
C ALA A 20 -5.60 -14.16 1.63
N LEU A 21 -6.83 -14.53 1.27
CA LEU A 21 -7.81 -15.09 2.22
C LEU A 21 -7.29 -16.39 2.86
N GLU A 22 -6.69 -17.29 2.09
CA GLU A 22 -6.06 -18.52 2.61
C GLU A 22 -4.97 -18.21 3.62
N GLY A 23 -4.16 -17.16 3.39
CA GLY A 23 -3.18 -16.68 4.37
C GLY A 23 -3.81 -16.20 5.68
N TYR A 24 -5.02 -15.59 5.63
CA TYR A 24 -5.76 -15.24 6.85
C TYR A 24 -6.32 -16.47 7.58
N LEU A 25 -6.73 -17.51 6.88
CA LEU A 25 -7.14 -18.78 7.51
C LEU A 25 -5.97 -19.47 8.22
N ALA A 26 -4.75 -19.25 7.75
CA ALA A 26 -3.52 -19.84 8.31
C ALA A 26 -2.90 -19.00 9.46
N GLN A 27 -3.53 -17.90 9.89
CA GLN A 27 -3.00 -17.10 10.98
C GLN A 27 -2.90 -17.91 12.29
N SER A 28 -1.81 -17.75 13.02
CA SER A 28 -1.63 -18.32 14.36
C SER A 28 -2.63 -17.78 15.38
N ALA A 29 -3.09 -16.53 15.18
CA ALA A 29 -4.04 -15.82 16.01
C ALA A 29 -5.44 -15.70 15.36
N THR A 30 -5.97 -16.77 14.77
CA THR A 30 -7.29 -16.73 14.09
C THR A 30 -8.44 -16.31 15.02
N LYS A 31 -8.38 -16.66 16.31
CA LYS A 31 -9.38 -16.24 17.30
C LYS A 31 -9.39 -14.72 17.55
N ALA A 32 -8.33 -14.05 17.20
CA ALA A 32 -8.20 -12.60 17.30
C ALA A 32 -8.73 -11.86 16.07
N ILE A 33 -9.16 -12.57 15.02
CA ILE A 33 -9.91 -12.00 13.91
C ILE A 33 -11.39 -12.08 14.24
N HIS A 34 -11.97 -10.95 14.64
CA HIS A 34 -13.42 -10.86 14.91
C HIS A 34 -14.23 -11.11 13.64
N GLU A 35 -13.82 -10.47 12.57
CA GLU A 35 -14.38 -10.61 11.23
C GLU A 35 -13.37 -10.15 10.17
N LEU A 36 -13.51 -10.69 8.96
CA LEU A 36 -12.85 -10.18 7.78
C LEU A 36 -13.90 -9.66 6.81
N ILE A 37 -13.77 -8.39 6.40
CA ILE A 37 -14.69 -7.74 5.48
C ILE A 37 -14.00 -7.61 4.12
N VAL A 38 -14.49 -8.34 3.12
CA VAL A 38 -14.12 -8.14 1.72
C VAL A 38 -15.09 -7.13 1.13
N VAL A 39 -14.57 -5.98 0.68
CA VAL A 39 -15.38 -4.97 -0.02
C VAL A 39 -15.07 -5.03 -1.51
N ASP A 40 -16.01 -5.59 -2.25
CA ASP A 40 -15.95 -5.72 -3.71
C ASP A 40 -16.45 -4.43 -4.38
N ASP A 41 -15.55 -3.75 -5.07
CA ASP A 41 -15.82 -2.51 -5.79
C ASP A 41 -16.43 -2.75 -7.21
N GLY A 42 -17.34 -3.71 -7.31
CA GLY A 42 -18.10 -3.98 -8.54
C GLY A 42 -17.44 -4.95 -9.50
N SER A 43 -16.74 -5.98 -9.00
CA SER A 43 -16.10 -7.02 -9.83
C SER A 43 -17.06 -7.73 -10.75
N THR A 44 -16.54 -8.19 -11.88
CA THR A 44 -17.23 -8.98 -12.91
C THR A 44 -16.62 -10.37 -13.10
N ASP A 45 -15.54 -10.66 -12.37
CA ASP A 45 -14.89 -11.98 -12.31
C ASP A 45 -15.50 -12.85 -11.19
N GLU A 46 -14.83 -13.95 -10.84
CA GLU A 46 -15.29 -14.90 -9.81
C GLU A 46 -15.03 -14.45 -8.37
N THR A 47 -14.86 -13.13 -8.12
CA THR A 47 -14.56 -12.61 -6.76
C THR A 47 -15.61 -13.05 -5.74
N GLU A 48 -16.92 -12.90 -6.05
CA GLU A 48 -17.99 -13.26 -5.11
C GLU A 48 -17.99 -14.75 -4.78
N SER A 49 -17.92 -15.62 -5.81
CA SER A 49 -17.91 -17.09 -5.62
C SER A 49 -16.67 -17.54 -4.83
N THR A 50 -15.52 -16.92 -5.09
CA THR A 50 -14.26 -17.16 -4.35
C THR A 50 -14.42 -16.83 -2.87
N VAL A 51 -14.97 -15.67 -2.53
CA VAL A 51 -15.18 -15.30 -1.12
C VAL A 51 -16.16 -16.25 -0.44
N ARG A 52 -17.24 -16.65 -1.11
CA ARG A 52 -18.22 -17.61 -0.59
C ARG A 52 -17.60 -18.97 -0.32
N GLU A 53 -16.77 -19.51 -1.24
CA GLU A 53 -16.06 -20.76 -1.06
C GLU A 53 -15.17 -20.72 0.19
N ILE A 54 -14.36 -19.67 0.34
CA ILE A 54 -13.44 -19.53 1.47
C ILE A 54 -14.21 -19.34 2.79
N SER A 55 -15.30 -18.60 2.80
CA SER A 55 -16.09 -18.34 4.02
C SER A 55 -16.68 -19.60 4.62
N GLN A 56 -17.00 -20.63 3.81
CA GLN A 56 -17.55 -21.91 4.29
C GLN A 56 -16.58 -22.70 5.20
N ARG A 57 -15.27 -22.49 5.03
CA ARG A 57 -14.22 -23.20 5.79
C ARG A 57 -13.45 -22.28 6.74
N SER A 58 -13.88 -21.03 6.87
CA SER A 58 -13.20 -20.05 7.71
C SER A 58 -13.51 -20.26 9.20
N PRO A 59 -12.51 -20.20 10.09
CA PRO A 59 -12.70 -20.25 11.54
C PRO A 59 -13.26 -18.95 12.14
N PHE A 60 -13.44 -17.91 11.35
CA PHE A 60 -14.01 -16.61 11.72
C PHE A 60 -14.96 -16.12 10.63
N PRO A 61 -15.87 -15.18 10.91
CA PRO A 61 -16.79 -14.63 9.93
C PRO A 61 -16.06 -13.90 8.80
N ILE A 62 -16.38 -14.23 7.53
CA ILE A 62 -15.98 -13.46 6.37
C ILE A 62 -17.24 -12.85 5.78
N ARG A 63 -17.32 -11.51 5.80
CA ARG A 63 -18.42 -10.74 5.24
C ARG A 63 -18.04 -10.23 3.85
N TYR A 64 -18.89 -10.53 2.88
CA TYR A 64 -18.78 -9.99 1.53
C TYR A 64 -19.73 -8.80 1.38
N LEU A 65 -19.16 -7.65 1.06
CA LEU A 65 -19.89 -6.42 0.77
C LEU A 65 -19.60 -6.01 -0.66
N ARG A 66 -20.62 -5.54 -1.37
CA ARG A 66 -20.47 -5.11 -2.77
C ARG A 66 -20.97 -3.69 -2.95
N GLN A 67 -20.28 -2.90 -3.73
CA GLN A 67 -20.69 -1.57 -4.19
C GLN A 67 -20.49 -1.42 -5.69
N SER A 68 -21.08 -0.38 -6.28
CA SER A 68 -20.74 0.06 -7.64
C SER A 68 -19.32 0.60 -7.65
N ASN A 69 -18.54 0.35 -8.72
CA ASN A 69 -17.15 0.77 -8.81
C ASN A 69 -17.00 2.27 -8.50
N SER A 70 -16.40 2.55 -7.35
CA SER A 70 -16.24 3.88 -6.78
C SER A 70 -14.79 4.15 -6.32
N GLY A 71 -13.92 3.18 -6.51
CA GLY A 71 -12.50 3.26 -6.18
C GLY A 71 -12.16 2.75 -4.77
N PRO A 72 -10.86 2.51 -4.51
CA PRO A 72 -10.39 1.88 -3.27
C PRO A 72 -10.66 2.72 -2.02
N ALA A 73 -10.68 4.04 -2.13
CA ALA A 73 -11.02 4.94 -1.04
C ALA A 73 -12.45 4.69 -0.54
N ALA A 74 -13.43 4.66 -1.48
CA ALA A 74 -14.82 4.40 -1.16
C ALA A 74 -15.03 2.98 -0.60
N ALA A 75 -14.33 1.98 -1.16
CA ALA A 75 -14.39 0.61 -0.67
C ALA A 75 -13.87 0.50 0.76
N ARG A 76 -12.71 1.12 1.09
CA ARG A 76 -12.22 1.15 2.47
C ARG A 76 -13.15 1.88 3.43
N ASN A 77 -13.73 3.00 3.00
CA ASN A 77 -14.73 3.73 3.79
C ASN A 77 -15.96 2.88 4.08
N PHE A 78 -16.43 2.11 3.10
CA PHE A 78 -17.54 1.17 3.33
C PHE A 78 -17.16 0.14 4.41
N GLY A 79 -15.98 -0.46 4.32
CA GLY A 79 -15.48 -1.36 5.37
C GLY A 79 -15.37 -0.70 6.75
N ILE A 80 -14.90 0.55 6.84
CA ILE A 80 -14.81 1.31 8.12
C ILE A 80 -16.19 1.50 8.76
N ARG A 81 -17.21 1.82 7.96
CA ARG A 81 -18.58 1.99 8.47
C ARG A 81 -19.13 0.69 9.06
N GLU A 82 -18.81 -0.43 8.43
CA GLU A 82 -19.31 -1.76 8.77
C GLU A 82 -18.52 -2.47 9.87
N ALA A 83 -17.26 -2.05 10.13
CA ALA A 83 -16.40 -2.64 11.15
C ALA A 83 -16.97 -2.47 12.56
N ARG A 84 -16.84 -3.52 13.40
CA ARG A 84 -17.46 -3.59 14.74
C ARG A 84 -16.44 -3.63 15.87
N THR A 85 -15.17 -3.74 15.56
CA THR A 85 -14.09 -3.83 16.56
C THR A 85 -13.45 -2.47 16.85
N GLU A 86 -12.73 -2.40 17.95
CA GLU A 86 -11.94 -1.22 18.32
C GLU A 86 -10.77 -0.98 17.39
N VAL A 87 -10.19 -2.04 16.78
CA VAL A 87 -9.06 -1.97 15.87
C VAL A 87 -9.49 -2.45 14.49
N ILE A 88 -9.12 -1.69 13.46
CA ILE A 88 -9.20 -2.09 12.06
C ILE A 88 -7.79 -2.39 11.56
N LEU A 89 -7.63 -3.46 10.79
CA LEU A 89 -6.47 -3.75 9.97
C LEU A 89 -6.84 -3.61 8.50
N PHE A 90 -6.26 -2.62 7.83
CA PHE A 90 -6.32 -2.50 6.37
C PHE A 90 -5.26 -3.38 5.72
N THR A 91 -5.65 -4.04 4.65
CA THR A 91 -4.74 -4.77 3.76
C THR A 91 -5.28 -4.74 2.34
N ASP A 92 -4.43 -5.03 1.34
CA ASP A 92 -4.86 -5.14 -0.04
C ASP A 92 -5.10 -6.60 -0.44
N SER A 93 -5.89 -6.81 -1.50
CA SER A 93 -6.28 -8.14 -1.98
C SER A 93 -5.12 -8.99 -2.51
N ASP A 94 -3.95 -8.41 -2.70
CA ASP A 94 -2.70 -9.05 -3.15
C ASP A 94 -1.62 -9.12 -2.06
N ILE A 95 -1.97 -8.82 -0.82
CA ILE A 95 -1.09 -9.00 0.35
C ILE A 95 -1.46 -10.29 1.08
N VAL A 96 -0.59 -11.27 1.01
CA VAL A 96 -0.71 -12.52 1.79
C VAL A 96 -0.02 -12.33 3.14
N PRO A 97 -0.77 -12.43 4.25
CA PRO A 97 -0.18 -12.22 5.57
C PRO A 97 0.75 -13.38 5.95
N ASP A 98 1.87 -13.06 6.60
CA ASP A 98 2.64 -14.03 7.39
C ASP A 98 1.75 -14.56 8.52
N GLU A 99 1.99 -15.79 8.99
CA GLU A 99 1.16 -16.44 10.02
C GLU A 99 1.08 -15.66 11.34
N GLY A 100 2.02 -14.80 11.62
CA GLY A 100 2.08 -13.96 12.81
C GLY A 100 1.49 -12.55 12.65
N LEU A 101 1.10 -12.13 11.44
CA LEU A 101 0.77 -10.72 11.12
C LEU A 101 -0.31 -10.15 12.04
N VAL A 102 -1.43 -10.85 12.21
CA VAL A 102 -2.55 -10.37 13.03
C VAL A 102 -2.14 -10.24 14.50
N GLY A 103 -1.46 -11.25 15.04
CA GLY A 103 -0.95 -11.23 16.41
C GLY A 103 0.01 -10.06 16.65
N GLN A 104 0.89 -9.77 15.70
CA GLN A 104 1.84 -8.66 15.78
C GLN A 104 1.16 -7.29 15.78
N HIS A 105 0.09 -7.10 15.05
CA HIS A 105 -0.70 -5.86 15.11
C HIS A 105 -1.37 -5.68 16.47
N LEU A 106 -2.01 -6.73 17.00
CA LEU A 106 -2.70 -6.66 18.28
C LEU A 106 -1.75 -6.47 19.46
N GLU A 107 -0.61 -7.19 19.49
CA GLU A 107 0.44 -7.00 20.50
C GLU A 107 0.87 -5.53 20.58
N TRP A 108 0.97 -4.84 19.46
CA TRP A 108 1.34 -3.44 19.43
C TRP A 108 0.23 -2.51 19.90
N HIS A 109 -1.03 -2.82 19.62
CA HIS A 109 -2.15 -2.07 20.15
C HIS A 109 -2.36 -2.29 21.65
N ASP A 110 -1.90 -3.43 22.21
CA ASP A 110 -1.82 -3.65 23.66
C ASP A 110 -0.65 -2.89 24.29
N LYS A 111 0.50 -2.88 23.61
CA LYS A 111 1.69 -2.14 24.05
C LYS A 111 1.47 -0.62 24.00
N TYR A 112 0.72 -0.15 23.02
CA TYR A 112 0.39 1.26 22.79
C TYR A 112 -1.13 1.45 22.73
N PRO A 113 -1.81 1.48 23.90
CA PRO A 113 -3.28 1.47 23.96
C PRO A 113 -3.92 2.80 23.57
N ASP A 114 -3.14 3.86 23.44
CA ASP A 114 -3.64 5.19 23.14
C ASP A 114 -4.46 5.23 21.84
N PRO A 115 -5.56 6.02 21.79
CA PRO A 115 -6.46 6.05 20.64
C PRO A 115 -5.82 6.63 19.36
N ASP A 116 -4.75 7.40 19.50
CA ASP A 116 -4.03 8.09 18.43
C ASP A 116 -2.86 7.27 17.84
N VAL A 117 -2.78 5.96 18.12
CA VAL A 117 -1.73 5.09 17.58
C VAL A 117 -2.20 4.29 16.38
N ALA A 118 -1.41 4.37 15.30
CA ALA A 118 -1.48 3.48 14.16
C ALA A 118 -0.20 2.64 14.03
N VAL A 119 -0.34 1.42 13.55
CA VAL A 119 0.76 0.46 13.36
C VAL A 119 0.88 0.11 11.88
N LEU A 120 2.00 0.50 11.26
CA LEU A 120 2.39 0.08 9.92
C LEU A 120 3.19 -1.22 10.03
N GLY A 121 2.72 -2.27 9.36
CA GLY A 121 3.47 -3.51 9.18
C GLY A 121 4.49 -3.43 8.04
N HIS A 122 5.28 -4.47 7.91
CA HIS A 122 6.26 -4.63 6.84
C HIS A 122 5.61 -5.32 5.64
N VAL A 123 5.83 -4.79 4.43
CA VAL A 123 5.44 -5.45 3.19
C VAL A 123 6.68 -5.72 2.35
N THR A 124 6.79 -6.93 1.83
CA THR A 124 7.87 -7.36 0.94
C THR A 124 7.31 -8.21 -0.18
N TRP A 125 8.12 -8.50 -1.20
CA TRP A 125 7.70 -9.40 -2.28
C TRP A 125 7.53 -10.84 -1.77
N ALA A 126 6.53 -11.55 -2.30
CA ALA A 126 6.44 -12.99 -2.16
C ALA A 126 7.71 -13.65 -2.75
N SER A 127 8.12 -14.77 -2.16
CA SER A 127 9.30 -15.51 -2.62
C SER A 127 9.04 -16.31 -3.91
N GLN A 128 7.77 -16.56 -4.24
CA GLN A 128 7.34 -17.29 -5.42
C GLN A 128 6.24 -16.50 -6.18
N PRO A 129 6.43 -16.25 -7.48
CA PRO A 129 7.68 -16.43 -8.22
C PRO A 129 8.79 -15.51 -7.69
N ALA A 130 10.05 -15.91 -7.86
CA ALA A 130 11.19 -15.14 -7.36
C ALA A 130 11.19 -13.71 -7.95
N PRO A 131 11.34 -12.66 -7.11
CA PRO A 131 11.33 -11.29 -7.59
C PRO A 131 12.52 -11.02 -8.52
N THR A 132 12.27 -10.32 -9.62
CA THR A 132 13.30 -9.90 -10.58
C THR A 132 14.26 -8.87 -10.00
N GLY A 133 15.36 -8.58 -10.70
CA GLY A 133 16.27 -7.49 -10.34
C GLY A 133 15.54 -6.14 -10.23
N PHE A 134 14.64 -5.86 -11.21
CA PHE A 134 13.79 -4.66 -11.17
C PHE A 134 12.83 -4.66 -9.96
N MET A 135 12.11 -5.74 -9.70
CA MET A 135 11.19 -5.83 -8.56
C MET A 135 11.91 -5.55 -7.24
N ARG A 136 13.09 -6.12 -7.01
CA ARG A 136 13.90 -5.84 -5.80
C ARG A 136 14.22 -4.36 -5.67
N TRP A 137 14.72 -3.74 -6.75
CA TRP A 137 15.01 -2.30 -6.75
C TRP A 137 13.72 -1.46 -6.54
N TYR A 138 12.64 -1.80 -7.25
CA TYR A 138 11.37 -1.08 -7.20
C TYR A 138 10.74 -1.14 -5.80
N GLY A 139 10.74 -2.31 -5.17
CA GLY A 139 10.26 -2.49 -3.80
C GLY A 139 11.08 -1.69 -2.78
N GLU A 140 12.42 -1.72 -2.90
CA GLU A 140 13.31 -1.03 -1.97
C GLU A 140 13.26 0.51 -2.09
N ASN A 141 13.01 1.06 -3.28
CA ASN A 141 13.22 2.49 -3.53
C ASN A 141 11.92 3.25 -3.84
N GLU A 142 10.89 2.59 -4.38
CA GLU A 142 9.70 3.26 -4.88
C GLU A 142 8.41 2.78 -4.19
N LEU A 143 8.19 1.47 -4.05
CA LEU A 143 6.90 0.94 -3.62
C LEU A 143 6.79 0.85 -2.09
N PHE A 144 7.74 0.17 -1.45
CA PHE A 144 7.72 -0.05 0.00
C PHE A 144 8.67 0.89 0.74
N ALA A 145 9.89 1.02 0.21
CA ALA A 145 10.94 1.92 0.69
C ALA A 145 11.21 1.82 2.22
N TYR A 146 11.15 0.61 2.79
CA TYR A 146 11.39 0.40 4.25
C TYR A 146 12.85 0.35 4.65
N ARG A 147 13.80 0.34 3.70
CA ARG A 147 15.24 0.07 3.95
C ARG A 147 15.89 0.90 5.07
N GLN A 148 15.39 2.11 5.30
CA GLN A 148 15.95 3.03 6.29
C GLN A 148 15.09 3.17 7.54
N ILE A 149 13.98 2.40 7.62
CA ILE A 149 13.04 2.48 8.74
C ILE A 149 13.44 1.46 9.80
N ARG A 150 13.59 1.92 11.04
CA ARG A 150 13.89 1.05 12.18
C ARG A 150 12.59 0.55 12.82
N HIS A 151 12.63 -0.65 13.37
CA HIS A 151 11.57 -1.17 14.22
C HIS A 151 11.24 -0.17 15.36
N GLU A 152 9.95 0.00 15.66
CA GLU A 152 9.43 0.99 16.63
C GLU A 152 9.64 2.46 16.25
N GLN A 153 10.17 2.75 15.08
CA GLN A 153 10.33 4.14 14.65
C GLN A 153 8.96 4.80 14.44
N ARG A 154 8.81 6.03 14.95
CA ARG A 154 7.70 6.91 14.57
C ARG A 154 7.93 7.41 13.15
N LEU A 155 6.90 7.26 12.32
CA LEU A 155 6.91 7.63 10.91
C LEU A 155 6.09 8.90 10.68
N ASP A 156 6.39 9.59 9.58
CA ASP A 156 5.53 10.66 9.09
C ASP A 156 4.43 10.14 8.14
N PHE A 157 3.50 10.99 7.79
CA PHE A 157 2.33 10.69 6.98
C PHE A 157 2.67 10.10 5.59
N ARG A 158 3.87 10.35 5.05
CA ARG A 158 4.32 9.80 3.75
C ARG A 158 4.48 8.29 3.76
N ARG A 159 4.45 7.69 4.94
CA ARG A 159 4.52 6.24 5.18
C ARG A 159 3.19 5.64 5.63
N PHE A 160 2.11 6.38 5.55
CA PHE A 160 0.78 5.86 5.87
C PHE A 160 0.29 5.00 4.70
N TYR A 161 0.67 3.72 4.69
CA TYR A 161 0.37 2.77 3.63
C TYR A 161 -0.71 1.80 4.07
N SER A 162 -1.91 1.92 3.49
CA SER A 162 -3.08 1.11 3.84
C SER A 162 -3.01 -0.35 3.41
N CYS A 163 -1.93 -0.79 2.79
CA CYS A 163 -1.74 -2.20 2.39
C CYS A 163 -1.35 -3.14 3.54
N ASN A 164 -0.91 -2.61 4.70
CA ASN A 164 -0.65 -3.38 5.94
C ASN A 164 -0.61 -2.40 7.12
N LEU A 165 -1.77 -1.90 7.52
CA LEU A 165 -1.89 -0.82 8.48
C LEU A 165 -3.06 -1.06 9.44
N SER A 166 -2.81 -1.00 10.75
CA SER A 166 -3.89 -1.03 11.74
C SER A 166 -3.96 0.24 12.56
N LEU A 167 -5.17 0.61 12.97
CA LEU A 167 -5.42 1.75 13.86
C LEU A 167 -6.77 1.63 14.55
N LYS A 168 -7.01 2.53 15.51
CA LYS A 168 -8.27 2.55 16.26
C LYS A 168 -9.42 3.04 15.40
N THR A 169 -10.47 2.26 15.30
CA THR A 169 -11.68 2.53 14.51
C THR A 169 -12.30 3.87 14.85
N ASN A 170 -12.38 4.19 16.16
CA ASN A 170 -12.99 5.44 16.62
C ASN A 170 -12.16 6.66 16.20
N PHE A 171 -10.82 6.56 16.16
CA PHE A 171 -9.98 7.65 15.71
C PHE A 171 -10.28 8.03 14.25
N LEU A 172 -10.44 7.01 13.38
CA LEU A 172 -10.87 7.23 12.00
C LEU A 172 -12.26 7.88 11.91
N ARG A 173 -13.21 7.40 12.70
CA ARG A 173 -14.60 7.91 12.66
C ARG A 173 -14.70 9.37 13.11
N VAL A 174 -13.86 9.78 14.04
CA VAL A 174 -13.85 11.15 14.59
C VAL A 174 -13.05 12.11 13.70
N HIS A 175 -11.86 11.68 13.22
CA HIS A 175 -10.92 12.58 12.54
C HIS A 175 -10.96 12.49 11.02
N GLY A 176 -11.77 11.59 10.45
CA GLY A 176 -12.03 11.48 9.02
C GLY A 176 -11.56 10.18 8.39
N GLN A 177 -12.15 9.90 7.26
CA GLN A 177 -11.95 8.71 6.43
C GLN A 177 -11.22 9.06 5.14
N PHE A 178 -11.03 8.08 4.24
CA PHE A 178 -10.41 8.30 2.94
C PHE A 178 -11.20 9.31 2.10
N ASP A 179 -10.50 10.16 1.36
CA ASP A 179 -11.13 11.08 0.42
C ASP A 179 -11.52 10.34 -0.87
N GLU A 180 -12.83 10.18 -1.09
CA GLU A 180 -13.37 9.42 -2.22
C GLU A 180 -13.20 10.12 -3.58
N SER A 181 -12.64 11.32 -3.63
CA SER A 181 -12.22 11.94 -4.88
C SER A 181 -11.04 11.21 -5.54
N PHE A 182 -10.30 10.38 -4.78
CA PHE A 182 -9.29 9.47 -5.31
C PHE A 182 -9.95 8.19 -5.84
N ARG A 183 -10.08 8.10 -7.15
CA ARG A 183 -10.71 6.95 -7.83
C ARG A 183 -9.75 5.79 -8.12
N THR A 184 -8.45 6.01 -7.96
CA THR A 184 -7.39 5.00 -8.19
C THR A 184 -6.55 4.85 -6.93
N ALA A 185 -5.95 3.68 -6.75
CA ALA A 185 -5.06 3.37 -5.62
C ALA A 185 -3.73 4.14 -5.72
N ALA A 186 -3.76 5.43 -5.42
CA ALA A 186 -2.59 6.30 -5.35
C ALA A 186 -2.91 7.57 -4.56
N TYR A 187 -2.10 7.85 -3.54
CA TYR A 187 -2.13 9.04 -2.69
C TYR A 187 -3.31 9.16 -1.71
N GLU A 188 -4.37 8.37 -1.82
CA GLU A 188 -5.52 8.42 -0.91
C GLU A 188 -5.14 8.12 0.54
N ASP A 189 -4.19 7.23 0.73
CA ASP A 189 -3.66 6.85 2.04
C ASP A 189 -2.70 7.91 2.59
N VAL A 190 -1.79 8.44 1.77
CA VAL A 190 -0.87 9.53 2.18
C VAL A 190 -1.64 10.81 2.53
N GLU A 191 -2.73 11.12 1.79
CA GLU A 191 -3.61 12.24 2.08
C GLU A 191 -4.31 12.06 3.42
N LEU A 192 -4.88 10.87 3.67
CA LEU A 192 -5.49 10.54 4.95
C LEU A 192 -4.46 10.61 6.08
N GLY A 193 -3.28 10.03 5.89
CA GLY A 193 -2.18 10.07 6.85
C GLY A 193 -1.79 11.49 7.26
N TYR A 194 -1.79 12.44 6.32
CA TYR A 194 -1.56 13.87 6.59
C TYR A 194 -2.63 14.46 7.50
N ARG A 195 -3.91 14.25 7.19
CA ARG A 195 -5.02 14.76 8.02
C ARG A 195 -5.02 14.17 9.41
N LEU A 196 -4.85 12.85 9.51
CA LEU A 196 -4.79 12.17 10.81
C LEU A 196 -3.53 12.55 11.60
N GLY A 197 -2.39 12.76 10.94
CA GLY A 197 -1.16 13.27 11.57
C GLY A 197 -1.35 14.66 12.18
N ASN A 198 -2.07 15.56 11.48
CA ASN A 198 -2.44 16.88 12.01
C ASN A 198 -3.44 16.78 13.18
N ALA A 199 -4.24 15.71 13.24
CA ALA A 199 -5.11 15.40 14.37
C ALA A 199 -4.38 14.68 15.54
N GLY A 200 -3.05 14.49 15.43
CA GLY A 200 -2.21 13.92 16.49
C GLY A 200 -1.85 12.45 16.30
N LEU A 201 -2.25 11.78 15.20
CA LEU A 201 -1.93 10.38 14.96
C LEU A 201 -0.41 10.12 15.02
N ARG A 202 -0.04 9.09 15.76
CA ARG A 202 1.32 8.57 15.86
C ARG A 202 1.41 7.27 15.05
N LEU A 203 2.09 7.33 13.92
CA LEU A 203 2.34 6.15 13.08
C LEU A 203 3.63 5.48 13.53
N LEU A 204 3.54 4.22 13.97
CA LEU A 204 4.66 3.41 14.42
C LEU A 204 4.92 2.24 13.45
N TYR A 205 6.18 1.85 13.29
CA TYR A 205 6.54 0.76 12.38
C TYR A 205 6.84 -0.53 13.12
N ASN A 206 6.10 -1.58 12.81
CA ASN A 206 6.34 -2.95 13.27
C ASN A 206 6.92 -3.80 12.12
N SER A 207 8.22 -4.03 12.13
CA SER A 207 8.89 -4.85 11.12
C SER A 207 8.57 -6.36 11.20
N LYS A 208 7.88 -6.80 12.26
CA LYS A 208 7.49 -8.21 12.47
C LYS A 208 6.08 -8.53 11.95
N ALA A 209 5.23 -7.52 11.74
CA ALA A 209 3.92 -7.69 11.12
C ALA A 209 4.10 -7.78 9.59
N ILE A 210 4.43 -8.97 9.08
CA ILE A 210 4.88 -9.15 7.70
C ILE A 210 3.73 -9.52 6.77
N GLY A 211 3.60 -8.80 5.66
CA GLY A 211 2.75 -9.15 4.52
C GLY A 211 3.58 -9.37 3.25
N TYR A 212 3.23 -10.38 2.47
CA TYR A 212 3.88 -10.71 1.22
C TYR A 212 3.05 -10.23 0.04
N HIS A 213 3.61 -9.33 -0.78
CA HIS A 213 2.94 -8.80 -1.96
C HIS A 213 3.01 -9.81 -3.11
N HIS A 214 1.87 -10.39 -3.44
CA HIS A 214 1.70 -11.41 -4.47
C HIS A 214 1.34 -10.80 -5.83
N GLN A 215 2.19 -9.89 -6.29
CA GLN A 215 2.07 -9.32 -7.63
C GLN A 215 3.42 -9.40 -8.34
N PHE A 216 3.44 -9.94 -9.55
CA PHE A 216 4.61 -9.88 -10.41
C PHE A 216 4.57 -8.58 -11.20
N VAL A 217 5.61 -7.74 -11.05
CA VAL A 217 5.65 -6.39 -11.63
C VAL A 217 6.78 -6.28 -12.62
N LEU A 218 6.46 -6.14 -13.89
CA LEU A 218 7.44 -5.82 -14.93
C LEU A 218 7.76 -4.31 -14.94
N PHE A 219 8.92 -3.95 -15.46
CA PHE A 219 9.34 -2.56 -15.60
C PHE A 219 8.29 -1.71 -16.36
N GLU A 220 7.78 -2.22 -17.47
CA GLU A 220 6.78 -1.50 -18.27
C GLU A 220 5.42 -1.40 -17.57
N ASP A 221 5.05 -2.38 -16.72
CA ASP A 221 3.84 -2.32 -15.90
C ASP A 221 3.94 -1.22 -14.85
N ALA A 222 5.09 -1.09 -14.19
CA ALA A 222 5.35 0.00 -13.24
C ALA A 222 5.29 1.37 -13.93
N CYS A 223 5.84 1.45 -15.15
CA CYS A 223 5.76 2.66 -15.99
C CYS A 223 4.31 3.00 -16.38
N ARG A 224 3.52 2.00 -16.78
CA ARG A 224 2.10 2.16 -17.11
C ARG A 224 1.30 2.63 -15.89
N LYS A 225 1.42 1.94 -14.76
CA LYS A 225 0.77 2.31 -13.50
C LYS A 225 1.11 3.73 -13.06
N ASN A 226 2.36 4.14 -13.24
CA ASN A 226 2.78 5.50 -12.95
C ASN A 226 2.08 6.56 -13.83
N ARG A 227 1.80 6.25 -15.12
CA ARG A 227 1.01 7.12 -16.01
C ARG A 227 -0.47 7.15 -15.62
N GLU A 228 -1.06 5.98 -15.32
CA GLU A 228 -2.45 5.86 -14.88
C GLU A 228 -2.72 6.65 -13.58
N ASN A 229 -1.74 6.69 -12.68
CA ASN A 229 -1.83 7.46 -11.44
C ASN A 229 -1.64 8.97 -11.62
N SER A 230 -1.50 9.47 -12.85
CA SER A 230 -1.30 10.91 -13.10
C SER A 230 -2.48 11.77 -12.62
N ALA A 231 -3.71 11.32 -12.80
CA ALA A 231 -4.91 12.01 -12.33
C ALA A 231 -4.95 12.09 -10.80
N ALA A 232 -4.68 10.99 -10.10
CA ALA A 232 -4.59 10.98 -8.64
C ALA A 232 -3.46 11.91 -8.12
N SER A 233 -2.32 11.94 -8.82
CA SER A 233 -1.23 12.86 -8.50
C SER A 233 -1.62 14.33 -8.65
N GLN A 234 -2.42 14.68 -9.67
CA GLN A 234 -2.94 16.04 -9.85
C GLN A 234 -3.96 16.39 -8.76
N THR A 235 -4.89 15.48 -8.46
CA THR A 235 -5.83 15.63 -7.34
C THR A 235 -5.08 15.86 -6.03
N PHE A 236 -4.07 15.03 -5.74
CA PHE A 236 -3.25 15.17 -4.54
C PHE A 236 -2.52 16.52 -4.47
N ALA A 237 -1.91 16.97 -5.57
CA ALA A 237 -1.19 18.27 -5.61
C ALA A 237 -2.10 19.48 -5.30
N GLN A 238 -3.41 19.38 -5.54
CA GLN A 238 -4.39 20.40 -5.22
C GLN A 238 -4.82 20.39 -3.74
N LYS A 239 -4.62 19.26 -3.03
CA LYS A 239 -4.91 19.15 -1.60
C LYS A 239 -3.81 19.81 -0.75
N GLU A 240 -4.13 20.12 0.49
CA GLU A 240 -3.14 20.67 1.45
C GLU A 240 -1.99 19.68 1.68
N ALA A 241 -2.31 18.41 1.88
CA ALA A 241 -1.33 17.31 1.99
C ALA A 241 -0.34 17.29 0.83
N GLY A 242 -0.83 17.46 -0.40
CA GLY A 242 0.00 17.44 -1.60
C GLY A 242 0.91 18.66 -1.70
N ARG A 243 0.41 19.85 -1.39
CA ARG A 243 1.23 21.08 -1.35
C ARG A 243 2.36 20.94 -0.32
N TYR A 244 2.04 20.49 0.89
CA TYR A 244 3.01 20.27 1.95
C TYR A 244 4.05 19.19 1.55
N TYR A 245 3.59 18.09 0.96
CA TYR A 245 4.47 17.03 0.44
C TYR A 245 5.48 17.55 -0.59
N LEU A 246 5.01 18.36 -1.55
CA LEU A 246 5.86 18.93 -2.58
C LEU A 246 6.88 19.94 -2.00
N ASP A 247 6.50 20.71 -0.99
CA ASP A 247 7.40 21.63 -0.32
C ASP A 247 8.50 20.92 0.45
N LEU A 248 8.17 19.81 1.14
CA LEU A 248 9.17 18.95 1.77
C LEU A 248 10.16 18.37 0.74
N GLN A 249 9.66 17.93 -0.42
CA GLN A 249 10.54 17.46 -1.50
C GLN A 249 11.47 18.53 -2.06
N ARG A 250 10.99 19.78 -2.14
CA ARG A 250 11.81 20.94 -2.61
C ARG A 250 12.91 21.28 -1.61
N GLN A 251 12.62 21.25 -0.32
CA GLN A 251 13.59 21.51 0.76
C GLN A 251 14.70 20.48 0.81
N GLY A 252 14.42 19.20 0.53
CA GLY A 252 15.40 18.10 0.54
C GLY A 252 16.35 18.06 -0.67
N LYS A 253 16.12 18.88 -1.71
CA LYS A 253 16.91 18.87 -2.95
C LYS A 253 17.88 20.06 -3.01
N SER A 254 19.19 19.80 -2.91
CA SER A 254 20.22 20.80 -3.24
C SER A 254 20.11 21.25 -4.70
N ARG A 255 20.00 22.57 -4.91
CA ARG A 255 19.68 23.20 -6.22
C ARG A 255 20.78 23.04 -7.31
N VAL A 256 22.03 22.84 -6.94
CA VAL A 256 23.18 23.01 -7.87
C VAL A 256 23.54 21.71 -8.61
N GLY A 257 23.49 20.56 -7.97
CA GLY A 257 23.81 19.27 -8.61
C GLY A 257 22.72 18.72 -9.55
N HIS A 258 21.49 19.19 -9.37
CA HIS A 258 20.31 18.57 -9.99
C HIS A 258 20.16 18.85 -11.49
N ARG A 259 20.58 20.01 -11.98
CA ARG A 259 20.45 20.37 -13.42
C ARG A 259 21.47 19.66 -14.30
N PHE A 260 22.72 19.57 -13.85
CA PHE A 260 23.78 18.85 -14.58
C PHE A 260 23.55 17.35 -14.61
N ALA A 261 23.20 16.75 -13.45
CA ALA A 261 22.80 15.36 -13.38
C ALA A 261 21.59 15.02 -14.27
N LYS A 262 20.64 15.96 -14.45
CA LYS A 262 19.51 15.79 -15.37
C LYS A 262 19.93 15.61 -16.84
N TRP A 263 20.85 16.42 -17.34
CA TRP A 263 21.30 16.35 -18.74
C TRP A 263 22.08 15.07 -19.05
N VAL A 264 22.99 14.70 -18.14
CA VAL A 264 23.75 13.44 -18.24
C VAL A 264 22.78 12.25 -18.18
N ALA A 265 21.77 12.31 -17.31
CA ALA A 265 20.77 11.26 -17.16
C ALA A 265 19.90 11.07 -18.41
N ILE A 266 19.54 12.15 -19.14
CA ILE A 266 18.74 12.06 -20.38
C ILE A 266 19.55 11.35 -21.48
N GLY A 267 20.80 11.75 -21.69
CA GLY A 267 21.67 11.12 -22.70
C GLY A 267 21.93 9.64 -22.38
N ALA A 268 22.25 9.34 -21.12
CA ALA A 268 22.49 7.97 -20.67
C ALA A 268 21.23 7.09 -20.77
N ALA A 269 20.06 7.60 -20.38
CA ALA A 269 18.80 6.85 -20.47
C ALA A 269 18.39 6.51 -21.92
N THR A 270 18.68 7.40 -22.87
CA THR A 270 18.43 7.14 -24.29
C THR A 270 19.37 6.06 -24.84
N MET A 271 20.66 6.09 -24.46
CA MET A 271 21.62 5.07 -24.85
C MET A 271 21.33 3.70 -24.21
N LEU A 272 20.76 3.70 -23.00
CA LEU A 272 20.44 2.49 -22.25
C LEU A 272 19.04 1.92 -22.55
N ALA A 273 18.23 2.59 -23.37
CA ALA A 273 16.88 2.13 -23.73
C ALA A 273 16.82 0.69 -24.21
N PRO A 274 17.78 0.17 -25.04
CA PRO A 274 17.79 -1.22 -25.47
C PRO A 274 17.95 -2.24 -24.34
N THR A 275 18.50 -1.83 -23.19
CA THR A 275 18.70 -2.72 -22.03
C THR A 275 17.42 -3.01 -21.26
N ARG A 276 16.32 -2.26 -21.51
CA ARG A 276 15.02 -2.41 -20.82
C ARG A 276 14.52 -3.86 -20.84
N ARG A 277 14.70 -4.58 -21.96
CA ARG A 277 14.31 -5.98 -22.13
C ARG A 277 14.96 -6.95 -21.12
N PHE A 278 16.07 -6.54 -20.48
CA PHE A 278 16.78 -7.35 -19.49
C PHE A 278 16.47 -6.96 -18.05
N LEU A 279 15.75 -5.84 -17.81
CA LEU A 279 15.47 -5.35 -16.45
C LEU A 279 14.62 -6.31 -15.63
N ASP A 280 13.77 -7.08 -16.31
CA ASP A 280 12.86 -8.05 -15.68
C ASP A 280 13.48 -9.45 -15.54
N SER A 281 14.80 -9.56 -15.72
CA SER A 281 15.54 -10.78 -15.43
C SER A 281 15.86 -10.91 -13.93
N GLU A 282 16.30 -12.07 -13.50
CA GLU A 282 16.78 -12.29 -12.12
C GLU A 282 18.08 -11.54 -11.81
N VAL A 283 18.81 -11.11 -12.85
CA VAL A 283 20.06 -10.37 -12.72
C VAL A 283 19.79 -8.99 -12.12
N ARG A 284 20.51 -8.66 -11.05
CA ARG A 284 20.46 -7.35 -10.41
C ARG A 284 21.46 -6.41 -11.10
N PHE A 285 20.93 -5.41 -11.78
CA PHE A 285 21.75 -4.31 -12.32
C PHE A 285 22.07 -3.27 -11.23
N PRO A 286 23.09 -2.40 -11.45
CA PRO A 286 23.33 -1.27 -10.55
C PRO A 286 22.09 -0.39 -10.39
N SER A 287 21.80 0.07 -9.17
CA SER A 287 20.62 0.90 -8.85
C SER A 287 20.52 2.12 -9.78
N LEU A 288 21.64 2.73 -10.12
CA LEU A 288 21.69 3.88 -11.03
C LEU A 288 21.01 3.61 -12.38
N LEU A 289 21.13 2.39 -12.93
CA LEU A 289 20.49 2.04 -14.20
C LEU A 289 18.96 2.07 -14.06
N TYR A 290 18.41 1.44 -13.00
CA TYR A 290 16.99 1.47 -12.73
C TYR A 290 16.50 2.88 -12.45
N ASP A 291 17.24 3.67 -11.65
CA ASP A 291 16.92 5.06 -11.34
C ASP A 291 16.78 5.89 -12.62
N LEU A 292 17.73 5.79 -13.54
CA LEU A 292 17.73 6.55 -14.79
C LEU A 292 16.56 6.17 -15.71
N LEU A 293 16.34 4.87 -15.92
CA LEU A 293 15.30 4.38 -16.83
C LEU A 293 13.90 4.62 -16.26
N TYR A 294 13.70 4.40 -14.96
CA TYR A 294 12.42 4.64 -14.30
C TYR A 294 12.11 6.13 -14.17
N TRP A 295 13.13 6.97 -13.94
CA TRP A 295 12.97 8.43 -13.95
C TRP A 295 12.52 8.96 -15.31
N GLN A 296 13.03 8.40 -16.43
CA GLN A 296 12.56 8.71 -17.78
C GLN A 296 11.07 8.40 -17.94
N CYS A 297 10.62 7.26 -17.41
CA CYS A 297 9.23 6.88 -17.36
C CYS A 297 8.37 7.88 -16.56
N LYS A 298 8.86 8.39 -15.43
CA LYS A 298 8.17 9.40 -14.61
C LYS A 298 8.02 10.75 -15.30
N ARG A 299 8.94 11.14 -16.17
CA ARG A 299 8.92 12.45 -16.87
C ARG A 299 7.90 12.54 -18.00
N THR A 300 7.46 11.43 -18.56
CA THR A 300 6.41 11.43 -19.57
C THR A 300 5.02 11.73 -19.02
N ARG A 301 4.92 12.18 -17.75
CA ARG A 301 3.67 12.62 -17.12
C ARG A 301 3.25 13.98 -17.68
N PRO A 302 2.05 14.15 -18.23
CA PRO A 302 1.48 15.45 -18.41
C PRO A 302 1.16 16.06 -17.02
N GLY A 303 1.80 17.15 -16.63
CA GLY A 303 1.34 17.99 -15.53
C GLY A 303 2.22 18.14 -14.27
N LEU A 304 3.43 17.56 -14.20
CA LEU A 304 4.38 17.84 -13.12
C LEU A 304 5.75 18.18 -13.73
N GLY A 305 5.82 19.34 -14.38
CA GLY A 305 7.05 19.96 -14.89
C GLY A 305 7.72 20.86 -13.87
#